data_55d602cd734b40969ed2d9501efdf7b6
#
_entry.id   55d602cd734b40969ed2d9501efdf7b6
#
_cell.length_a   1.000
_cell.length_b   1.000
_cell.length_c   1.000
_cell.angle_alpha   90.00
_cell.angle_beta   90.00
_cell.angle_gamma   90.00
#
_symmetry.space_group_name_H-M   'P 1'
#
loop_
_entity.id
_entity.type
_entity.pdbx_description
1 polymer ?
#
loop_
_entity_poly.entity_id
_entity_poly.type
_entity_poly.pdbx_seq_one_letter_code
_entity_poly.pdbx_strand_id
1 'polypeptide(L)'
;GSSRSYSYYDEVSDASDYSDGQKNMQAVKNNSSISAYPAFSYCSNMGEGWYFPAYLEVLEIFGSYDTINEAIESAGGKKIGSSLGSSTEKGYSQFYVVTYDGNTTNQKFLDKQTQVNVRAVKSY
;
A
#
# COMPACT_ATOMS: atom_id res chain seq x y z
N GLY A 1 10.39 -1.18 4.20
CA GLY A 1 9.38 -0.26 3.78
C GLY A 1 9.74 1.17 4.04
N SER A 2 8.98 2.05 3.49
CA SER A 2 9.18 3.49 3.61
C SER A 2 7.87 4.15 4.01
N SER A 3 7.97 5.27 4.73
CA SER A 3 6.79 6.01 5.16
C SER A 3 6.43 7.06 4.10
N ARG A 4 5.20 6.97 3.59
CA ARG A 4 4.67 7.87 2.57
C ARG A 4 3.20 8.14 2.82
N SER A 5 2.70 9.29 2.39
CA SER A 5 1.27 9.57 2.38
C SER A 5 0.63 8.97 1.12
N TYR A 6 -0.67 8.66 1.21
CA TYR A 6 -1.45 8.16 0.08
C TYR A 6 -1.55 9.22 -1.01
N SER A 7 -1.91 10.44 -0.63
CA SER A 7 -2.09 11.58 -1.52
C SER A 7 -1.81 12.88 -0.78
N TYR A 8 -1.37 13.91 -1.50
CA TYR A 8 -1.29 15.26 -0.95
C TYR A 8 -2.64 15.96 -0.88
N TYR A 9 -3.63 15.46 -1.59
CA TYR A 9 -4.94 16.10 -1.73
C TYR A 9 -6.07 15.14 -1.39
N ASP A 10 -7.19 15.69 -0.91
CA ASP A 10 -8.44 14.97 -0.79
C ASP A 10 -9.12 15.00 -2.16
N GLU A 11 -9.21 13.86 -2.81
CA GLU A 11 -9.90 13.70 -4.09
C GLU A 11 -10.23 12.23 -4.32
N VAL A 12 -11.24 11.96 -5.13
CA VAL A 12 -11.59 10.60 -5.54
C VAL A 12 -10.73 10.23 -6.73
N SER A 13 -9.90 9.21 -6.58
CA SER A 13 -8.97 8.75 -7.63
C SER A 13 -9.49 7.53 -8.39
N ASP A 14 -10.61 6.95 -7.95
CA ASP A 14 -11.17 5.67 -8.42
C ASP A 14 -10.28 4.45 -8.10
N ALA A 15 -9.27 4.61 -7.27
CA ALA A 15 -8.42 3.52 -6.77
C ALA A 15 -9.16 2.75 -5.68
N SER A 16 -10.29 2.16 -6.01
CA SER A 16 -11.21 1.54 -5.05
C SER A 16 -11.28 0.01 -5.13
N ASP A 17 -10.42 -0.61 -5.90
CA ASP A 17 -10.38 -2.07 -6.01
C ASP A 17 -9.79 -2.66 -4.72
N TYR A 18 -10.51 -3.59 -4.09
CA TYR A 18 -10.07 -4.23 -2.85
C TYR A 18 -8.97 -5.28 -3.07
N SER A 19 -8.89 -5.86 -4.25
CA SER A 19 -8.08 -7.06 -4.49
C SER A 19 -6.93 -6.88 -5.48
N ASP A 20 -6.92 -5.80 -6.25
CA ASP A 20 -5.93 -5.60 -7.31
C ASP A 20 -5.29 -4.22 -7.26
N GLY A 21 -4.11 -4.15 -6.66
CA GLY A 21 -3.35 -2.91 -6.54
C GLY A 21 -2.87 -2.38 -7.88
N GLN A 22 -2.70 -3.23 -8.89
CA GLN A 22 -2.34 -2.78 -10.23
C GLN A 22 -3.46 -1.95 -10.85
N LYS A 23 -4.72 -2.35 -10.62
CA LYS A 23 -5.88 -1.55 -11.06
C LYS A 23 -5.93 -0.22 -10.33
N ASN A 24 -5.63 -0.20 -9.04
CA ASN A 24 -5.59 1.04 -8.27
C ASN A 24 -4.48 1.97 -8.78
N MET A 25 -3.31 1.42 -9.08
CA MET A 25 -2.21 2.19 -9.67
C MET A 25 -2.62 2.79 -11.02
N GLN A 26 -3.28 2.00 -11.86
CA GLN A 26 -3.74 2.46 -13.17
C GLN A 26 -4.81 3.55 -13.03
N ALA A 27 -5.71 3.41 -12.08
CA ALA A 27 -6.74 4.43 -11.82
C ALA A 27 -6.12 5.77 -11.45
N VAL A 28 -5.11 5.77 -10.59
CA VAL A 28 -4.39 7.00 -10.22
C VAL A 28 -3.70 7.62 -11.44
N LYS A 29 -3.03 6.81 -12.24
CA LYS A 29 -2.36 7.29 -13.45
C LYS A 29 -3.34 7.87 -14.46
N ASN A 30 -4.53 7.30 -14.57
CA ASN A 30 -5.54 7.75 -15.55
C ASN A 30 -6.31 8.99 -15.10
N ASN A 31 -6.57 9.11 -13.79
CA ASN A 31 -7.49 10.13 -13.28
C ASN A 31 -6.78 11.28 -12.56
N SER A 32 -5.49 11.11 -12.26
CA SER A 32 -4.73 12.07 -11.46
C SER A 32 -3.27 12.08 -11.87
N SER A 33 -2.51 13.01 -11.31
CA SER A 33 -1.05 13.00 -11.46
C SER A 33 -0.46 12.11 -10.37
N ILE A 34 0.26 11.06 -10.76
CA ILE A 34 0.88 10.14 -9.79
C ILE A 34 1.85 10.86 -8.86
N SER A 35 2.43 11.98 -9.28
CA SER A 35 3.33 12.78 -8.45
C SER A 35 2.62 13.39 -7.23
N ALA A 36 1.30 13.52 -7.25
CA ALA A 36 0.50 13.96 -6.12
C ALA A 36 0.16 12.82 -5.16
N TYR A 37 0.58 11.60 -5.46
CA TYR A 37 0.29 10.37 -4.71
C TYR A 37 1.60 9.71 -4.28
N PRO A 38 2.23 10.18 -3.19
CA PRO A 38 3.58 9.74 -2.80
C PRO A 38 3.77 8.24 -2.66
N ALA A 39 2.81 7.53 -2.05
CA ALA A 39 2.91 6.08 -1.89
C ALA A 39 2.88 5.35 -3.24
N PHE A 40 2.00 5.78 -4.15
CA PHE A 40 1.93 5.22 -5.50
C PHE A 40 3.19 5.51 -6.29
N SER A 41 3.68 6.75 -6.19
CA SER A 41 4.90 7.18 -6.87
C SER A 41 6.12 6.38 -6.38
N TYR A 42 6.23 6.19 -5.08
CA TYR A 42 7.29 5.39 -4.47
C TYR A 42 7.31 3.97 -5.05
N CYS A 43 6.14 3.31 -5.10
CA CYS A 43 6.05 1.95 -5.63
C CYS A 43 6.33 1.90 -7.14
N SER A 44 5.80 2.86 -7.90
CA SER A 44 6.03 2.95 -9.35
C SER A 44 7.51 3.14 -9.68
N ASN A 45 8.23 3.90 -8.88
CA ASN A 45 9.66 4.20 -9.09
C ASN A 45 10.56 2.99 -8.79
N MET A 46 10.04 1.93 -8.20
CA MET A 46 10.80 0.69 -8.00
C MET A 46 11.09 -0.04 -9.30
N GLY A 47 10.30 0.24 -10.34
CA GLY A 47 10.47 -0.34 -11.66
C GLY A 47 9.19 -0.90 -12.25
N GLU A 48 9.27 -1.44 -13.47
CA GLU A 48 8.15 -2.04 -14.14
C GLU A 48 7.62 -3.24 -13.37
N GLY A 49 6.31 -3.34 -13.26
CA GLY A 49 5.63 -4.43 -12.54
C GLY A 49 5.48 -4.21 -11.04
N TRP A 50 6.14 -3.20 -10.49
CA TRP A 50 5.97 -2.86 -9.08
C TRP A 50 4.73 -2.00 -8.87
N TYR A 51 4.00 -2.26 -7.78
CA TYR A 51 2.77 -1.52 -7.49
C TYR A 51 2.49 -1.44 -5.98
N PHE A 52 1.59 -0.54 -5.63
CA PHE A 52 1.11 -0.34 -4.27
C PHE A 52 -0.03 -1.35 -4.03
N PRO A 53 0.11 -2.30 -3.09
CA PRO A 53 -0.88 -3.38 -2.95
C PRO A 53 -2.23 -2.88 -2.46
N ALA A 54 -3.29 -3.53 -2.95
CA ALA A 54 -4.65 -3.27 -2.51
C ALA A 54 -4.90 -3.86 -1.12
N TYR A 55 -6.04 -3.52 -0.52
CA TYR A 55 -6.39 -3.92 0.84
C TYR A 55 -6.27 -5.44 1.08
N LEU A 56 -6.88 -6.26 0.22
CA LEU A 56 -6.82 -7.71 0.38
C LEU A 56 -5.40 -8.28 0.16
N GLU A 57 -4.64 -7.65 -0.71
CA GLU A 57 -3.23 -8.03 -0.93
C GLU A 57 -2.38 -7.74 0.31
N VAL A 58 -2.65 -6.64 1.01
CA VAL A 58 -1.98 -6.33 2.28
C VAL A 58 -2.36 -7.35 3.35
N LEU A 59 -3.61 -7.78 3.40
CA LEU A 59 -4.04 -8.85 4.31
C LEU A 59 -3.27 -10.15 4.05
N GLU A 60 -3.05 -10.50 2.79
CA GLU A 60 -2.25 -11.67 2.43
C GLU A 60 -0.81 -11.57 2.90
N ILE A 61 -0.21 -10.38 2.80
CA ILE A 61 1.14 -10.13 3.32
C ILE A 61 1.20 -10.46 4.81
N PHE A 62 0.26 -9.97 5.60
CA PHE A 62 0.22 -10.26 7.03
C PHE A 62 -0.12 -11.71 7.32
N GLY A 63 -0.87 -12.38 6.44
CA GLY A 63 -1.14 -13.81 6.57
C GLY A 63 0.10 -14.69 6.43
N SER A 64 1.16 -14.18 5.81
CA SER A 64 2.46 -14.86 5.67
C SER A 64 3.59 -14.06 6.33
N TYR A 65 3.26 -13.34 7.39
CA TYR A 65 4.13 -12.33 8.00
C TYR A 65 5.51 -12.88 8.38
N ASP A 66 5.55 -13.99 9.12
CA ASP A 66 6.82 -14.56 9.59
C ASP A 66 7.67 -15.09 8.44
N THR A 67 7.05 -15.79 7.49
CA THR A 67 7.74 -16.33 6.32
C THR A 67 8.33 -15.22 5.46
N ILE A 68 7.55 -14.16 5.21
CA ILE A 68 8.01 -13.02 4.42
C ILE A 68 9.15 -12.31 5.12
N ASN A 69 9.04 -12.07 6.43
CA ASN A 69 10.09 -11.38 7.18
C ASN A 69 11.37 -12.19 7.30
N GLU A 70 11.28 -13.51 7.40
CA GLU A 70 12.46 -14.39 7.34
C GLU A 70 13.18 -14.26 6.00
N ALA A 71 12.43 -14.26 4.90
CA ALA A 71 13.01 -14.10 3.57
C ALA A 71 13.66 -12.72 3.39
N ILE A 72 13.01 -11.67 3.88
CA ILE A 72 13.53 -10.30 3.81
C ILE A 72 14.83 -10.19 4.61
N GLU A 73 14.88 -10.71 5.83
CA GLU A 73 16.08 -10.68 6.66
C GLU A 73 17.22 -11.46 6.02
N SER A 74 16.93 -12.63 5.46
CA SER A 74 17.93 -13.45 4.79
C SER A 74 18.54 -12.73 3.58
N ALA A 75 17.79 -11.86 2.95
CA ALA A 75 18.26 -11.04 1.83
C ALA A 75 18.90 -9.72 2.26
N GLY A 76 19.01 -9.47 3.58
CA GLY A 76 19.60 -8.24 4.11
C GLY A 76 18.65 -7.05 4.12
N GLY A 77 17.37 -7.25 3.91
CA GLY A 77 16.37 -6.20 3.90
C GLY A 77 15.78 -5.90 5.28
N LYS A 78 14.97 -4.86 5.34
CA LYS A 78 14.28 -4.43 6.55
C LYS A 78 12.93 -5.12 6.67
N LYS A 79 12.65 -5.73 7.81
CA LYS A 79 11.38 -6.40 8.09
C LYS A 79 10.17 -5.50 7.91
N ILE A 80 9.05 -6.11 7.53
CA ILE A 80 7.74 -5.46 7.54
C ILE A 80 7.35 -5.16 8.98
N GLY A 81 6.89 -3.93 9.25
CA GLY A 81 6.38 -3.56 10.56
C GLY A 81 4.95 -4.07 10.80
N SER A 82 4.33 -3.58 11.86
CA SER A 82 3.00 -4.01 12.29
C SER A 82 1.85 -3.23 11.62
N SER A 83 2.15 -2.35 10.68
CA SER A 83 1.15 -1.52 10.00
C SER A 83 1.59 -1.25 8.58
N LEU A 84 0.67 -1.41 7.63
CA LEU A 84 0.91 -1.12 6.22
C LEU A 84 -0.30 -0.40 5.64
N GLY A 85 -0.04 0.64 4.85
CA GLY A 85 -1.05 1.28 4.02
C GLY A 85 -1.38 0.44 2.80
N SER A 86 -2.57 0.64 2.25
CA SER A 86 -3.00 0.00 1.01
C SER A 86 -3.32 1.04 -0.05
N SER A 87 -3.41 0.60 -1.31
CA SER A 87 -3.80 1.46 -2.42
C SER A 87 -5.31 1.67 -2.52
N THR A 88 -6.10 0.99 -1.69
CA THR A 88 -7.56 1.07 -1.77
C THR A 88 -8.06 2.30 -1.04
N GLU A 89 -8.66 3.25 -1.78
CA GLU A 89 -9.25 4.44 -1.17
C GLU A 89 -10.59 4.12 -0.52
N LYS A 90 -10.91 4.90 0.51
CA LYS A 90 -12.24 4.92 1.12
C LYS A 90 -12.82 6.31 0.92
N GLY A 91 -13.47 6.53 -0.22
CA GLY A 91 -14.07 7.79 -0.55
C GLY A 91 -13.07 8.90 -0.78
N TYR A 92 -13.50 10.11 -0.49
CA TYR A 92 -12.82 11.34 -0.84
C TYR A 92 -11.53 11.60 -0.04
N SER A 93 -11.54 11.32 1.27
CA SER A 93 -10.48 11.78 2.16
C SER A 93 -9.69 10.68 2.87
N GLN A 94 -10.12 9.41 2.77
CA GLN A 94 -9.53 8.33 3.55
C GLN A 94 -9.11 7.16 2.67
N PHE A 95 -8.29 6.28 3.24
CA PHE A 95 -7.86 5.03 2.59
C PHE A 95 -7.72 3.92 3.63
N TYR A 96 -7.71 2.68 3.16
CA TYR A 96 -7.58 1.50 4.03
C TYR A 96 -6.15 1.31 4.49
N VAL A 97 -5.99 1.08 5.79
CA VAL A 97 -4.71 0.72 6.42
C VAL A 97 -4.93 -0.55 7.23
N VAL A 98 -3.97 -1.45 7.21
CA VAL A 98 -4.04 -2.71 7.96
C VAL A 98 -3.00 -2.72 9.05
N THR A 99 -3.42 -3.08 10.27
CA THR A 99 -2.53 -3.31 11.41
C THR A 99 -2.54 -4.77 11.78
N TYR A 100 -1.43 -5.25 12.35
CA TYR A 100 -1.25 -6.65 12.74
C TYR A 100 -0.65 -6.72 14.13
N ASP A 101 -1.28 -7.47 15.03
CA ASP A 101 -0.85 -7.60 16.43
C ASP A 101 -0.07 -8.89 16.73
N GLY A 102 0.28 -9.65 15.70
CA GLY A 102 0.92 -10.96 15.83
C GLY A 102 -0.04 -12.13 15.73
N ASN A 103 -1.34 -11.90 15.84
CA ASN A 103 -2.38 -12.92 15.75
C ASN A 103 -3.47 -12.56 14.76
N THR A 104 -3.95 -11.33 14.78
CA THR A 104 -5.07 -10.87 13.95
C THR A 104 -4.74 -9.57 13.26
N THR A 105 -5.38 -9.35 12.11
CA THR A 105 -5.33 -8.10 11.38
C THR A 105 -6.55 -7.26 11.71
N ASN A 106 -6.36 -5.93 11.74
CA ASN A 106 -7.43 -4.97 11.89
C ASN A 106 -7.34 -3.95 10.78
N GLN A 107 -8.49 -3.49 10.28
CA GLN A 107 -8.49 -2.41 9.31
C GLN A 107 -8.71 -1.07 10.02
N LYS A 108 -8.09 -0.04 9.47
CA LYS A 108 -8.28 1.35 9.87
C LYS A 108 -8.52 2.19 8.63
N PHE A 109 -9.12 3.36 8.84
CA PHE A 109 -9.23 4.37 7.80
C PHE A 109 -8.45 5.59 8.27
N LEU A 110 -7.49 6.02 7.47
CA LEU A 110 -6.69 7.20 7.77
C LEU A 110 -6.86 8.23 6.66
N ASP A 111 -6.64 9.49 7.02
CA ASP A 111 -6.65 10.58 6.04
C ASP A 111 -5.53 10.36 5.01
N LYS A 112 -5.82 10.69 3.76
CA LYS A 112 -4.88 10.47 2.65
C LYS A 112 -3.55 11.20 2.83
N GLN A 113 -3.51 12.28 3.60
CA GLN A 113 -2.29 13.03 3.88
C GLN A 113 -1.45 12.44 5.01
N THR A 114 -1.97 11.45 5.73
CA THR A 114 -1.23 10.79 6.82
C THR A 114 -0.15 9.88 6.24
N GLN A 115 1.07 9.98 6.77
CA GLN A 115 2.15 9.09 6.37
C GLN A 115 1.97 7.71 6.99
N VAL A 116 2.12 6.68 6.17
CA VAL A 116 2.02 5.28 6.59
C VAL A 116 3.18 4.49 6.03
N ASN A 117 3.46 3.35 6.62
CA ASN A 117 4.43 2.42 6.05
C ASN A 117 3.88 1.84 4.76
N VAL A 118 4.71 1.86 3.71
CA VAL A 118 4.35 1.38 2.38
C VAL A 118 5.32 0.28 1.97
N ARG A 119 4.79 -0.82 1.45
CA ARG A 119 5.59 -1.91 0.90
C ARG A 119 5.16 -2.15 -0.53
N ALA A 120 6.04 -1.88 -1.47
CA ALA A 120 5.78 -2.20 -2.87
C ALA A 120 5.81 -3.71 -3.08
N VAL A 121 4.97 -4.20 -3.97
CA VAL A 121 4.95 -5.59 -4.41
C VAL A 121 5.12 -5.66 -5.91
N LYS A 122 5.60 -6.79 -6.41
CA LYS A 122 5.88 -6.95 -7.82
C LYS A 122 5.02 -8.04 -8.42
N SER A 123 4.47 -7.74 -9.58
CA SER A 123 3.74 -8.71 -10.40
C SER A 123 4.73 -9.58 -11.17
N TYR A 124 4.45 -10.86 -11.25
CA TYR A 124 5.23 -11.83 -12.03
C TYR A 124 4.41 -12.39 -13.17
#